data_7c2beb5129b1619fca327e975115b1bb
#
_entry.id   7c2beb5129b1619fca327e975115b1bb
#
_cell.length_a   1.000
_cell.length_b   1.000
_cell.length_c   1.000
_cell.angle_alpha   90.00
_cell.angle_beta   90.00
_cell.angle_gamma   90.00
#
_symmetry.space_group_name_H-M   'P 1'
#
loop_
_entity.id
_entity.type
_entity.pdbx_description
1 polymer ?
#
loop_
_entity_poly.entity_id
_entity_poly.type
_entity_poly.pdbx_seq_one_letter_code
_entity_poly.pdbx_strand_id
1 'polypeptide(L)'
;IPALFLALARLEQGRKFWILPALILFLGVLVSLSRGAWANFAVALLAWWLLRPRKRIWLPLVLLTLAGGVGISVVVMPDNPIVQRLGFMPYDKERFFTQMEALSLALTQPLGYGPGLSEIHLSYATHNTYVWFLAEVGWLGLFFWLLILGTSLIWSLYQGLKQQSFRHEVYFVSLLGIAVESLVIDTLHWRHLWLLLGLVWARHAPPLPHHPR
;
A
#
# COMPACT_ATOMS: atom_id res chain seq x y z
N ILE A 1 -5.99 -2.81 -4.06
CA ILE A 1 -5.13 -1.82 -4.74
C ILE A 1 -4.28 -2.48 -5.83
N PRO A 2 -3.54 -3.60 -5.65
CA PRO A 2 -2.75 -4.22 -6.72
C PRO A 2 -3.57 -4.57 -7.98
N ALA A 3 -4.78 -5.13 -7.80
CA ALA A 3 -5.68 -5.46 -8.91
C ALA A 3 -6.14 -4.21 -9.68
N LEU A 4 -6.33 -3.08 -8.99
CA LEU A 4 -6.67 -1.81 -9.61
C LEU A 4 -5.55 -1.32 -10.53
N PHE A 5 -4.29 -1.32 -10.07
CA PHE A 5 -3.16 -0.92 -10.90
C PHE A 5 -2.91 -1.89 -12.06
N LEU A 6 -3.18 -3.19 -11.90
CA LEU A 6 -3.18 -4.13 -13.00
C LEU A 6 -4.26 -3.77 -14.05
N ALA A 7 -5.47 -3.43 -13.61
CA ALA A 7 -6.54 -3.01 -14.51
C ALA A 7 -6.19 -1.71 -15.25
N LEU A 8 -5.62 -0.72 -14.55
CA LEU A 8 -5.14 0.52 -15.15
C LEU A 8 -4.03 0.26 -16.19
N ALA A 9 -3.06 -0.61 -15.88
CA ALA A 9 -2.02 -0.99 -16.83
C ALA A 9 -2.58 -1.64 -18.09
N ARG A 10 -3.61 -2.47 -17.97
CA ARG A 10 -4.30 -3.10 -19.10
C ARG A 10 -5.09 -2.09 -19.93
N LEU A 11 -5.72 -1.11 -19.29
CA LEU A 11 -6.39 0.00 -19.98
C LEU A 11 -5.39 0.82 -20.81
N GLU A 12 -4.22 1.11 -20.27
CA GLU A 12 -3.18 1.82 -21.00
C GLU A 12 -2.64 1.05 -22.22
N GLN A 13 -2.75 -0.30 -22.19
CA GLN A 13 -2.46 -1.16 -23.33
C GLN A 13 -3.60 -1.20 -24.37
N GLY A 14 -4.64 -0.37 -24.21
CA GLY A 14 -5.79 -0.29 -25.13
C GLY A 14 -6.89 -1.33 -24.89
N ARG A 15 -6.79 -2.13 -23.82
CA ARG A 15 -7.77 -3.18 -23.49
C ARG A 15 -8.99 -2.59 -22.78
N LYS A 16 -9.91 -1.96 -23.52
CA LYS A 16 -11.06 -1.20 -22.99
C LYS A 16 -12.00 -1.99 -22.08
N PHE A 17 -12.09 -3.32 -22.18
CA PHE A 17 -12.93 -4.14 -21.30
C PHE A 17 -12.51 -4.08 -19.83
N TRP A 18 -11.28 -3.61 -19.53
CA TRP A 18 -10.82 -3.39 -18.16
C TRP A 18 -11.36 -2.12 -17.50
N ILE A 19 -12.13 -1.29 -18.22
CA ILE A 19 -12.77 -0.08 -17.65
C ILE A 19 -13.68 -0.46 -16.49
N LEU A 20 -14.57 -1.43 -16.69
CA LEU A 20 -15.50 -1.86 -15.65
C LEU A 20 -14.81 -2.45 -14.41
N PRO A 21 -13.86 -3.40 -14.52
CA PRO A 21 -13.06 -3.84 -13.38
C PRO A 21 -12.34 -2.69 -12.66
N ALA A 22 -11.74 -1.75 -13.39
CA ALA A 22 -11.04 -0.61 -12.78
C ALA A 22 -11.99 0.29 -11.99
N LEU A 23 -13.17 0.59 -12.53
CA LEU A 23 -14.20 1.37 -11.84
C LEU A 23 -14.71 0.67 -10.57
N ILE A 24 -15.02 -0.62 -10.65
CA ILE A 24 -15.48 -1.40 -9.49
C ILE A 24 -14.42 -1.40 -8.38
N LEU A 25 -13.15 -1.65 -8.74
CA LEU A 25 -12.05 -1.69 -7.77
C LEU A 25 -11.77 -0.30 -7.17
N PHE A 26 -11.86 0.76 -7.96
CA PHE A 26 -11.73 2.13 -7.48
C PHE A 26 -12.85 2.52 -6.51
N LEU A 27 -14.11 2.22 -6.87
CA LEU A 27 -15.25 2.42 -5.98
C LEU A 27 -15.10 1.63 -4.68
N GLY A 28 -14.60 0.37 -4.77
CA GLY A 28 -14.29 -0.43 -3.58
C GLY A 28 -13.29 0.24 -2.64
N VAL A 29 -12.25 0.90 -3.17
CA VAL A 29 -11.29 1.68 -2.36
C VAL A 29 -11.99 2.85 -1.68
N LEU A 30 -12.84 3.60 -2.38
CA LEU A 30 -13.56 4.74 -1.81
C LEU A 30 -14.54 4.32 -0.72
N VAL A 31 -15.36 3.31 -1.00
CA VAL A 31 -16.40 2.81 -0.08
C VAL A 31 -15.83 2.07 1.13
N SER A 32 -14.55 1.64 1.06
CA SER A 32 -13.88 1.01 2.20
C SER A 32 -13.82 1.90 3.45
N LEU A 33 -13.96 3.23 3.30
CA LEU A 33 -13.84 4.24 4.37
C LEU A 33 -12.55 4.08 5.19
N SER A 34 -11.53 3.47 4.59
CA SER A 34 -10.22 3.25 5.21
C SER A 34 -9.24 4.35 4.81
N ARG A 35 -8.84 5.20 5.77
CA ARG A 35 -7.81 6.23 5.56
C ARG A 35 -6.49 5.63 5.07
N GLY A 36 -6.11 4.45 5.62
CA GLY A 36 -4.93 3.72 5.19
C GLY A 36 -5.01 3.31 3.72
N ALA A 37 -6.14 2.73 3.28
CA ALA A 37 -6.35 2.35 1.89
C ALA A 37 -6.35 3.57 0.94
N TRP A 38 -6.88 4.71 1.38
CA TRP A 38 -6.83 5.95 0.58
C TRP A 38 -5.40 6.48 0.47
N ALA A 39 -4.62 6.46 1.55
CA ALA A 39 -3.21 6.86 1.53
C ALA A 39 -2.37 5.91 0.64
N ASN A 40 -2.57 4.59 0.77
CA ASN A 40 -1.97 3.59 -0.11
C ASN A 40 -2.27 3.90 -1.58
N PHE A 41 -3.55 4.10 -1.91
CA PHE A 41 -3.97 4.41 -3.28
C PHE A 41 -3.33 5.71 -3.80
N ALA A 42 -3.33 6.77 -2.99
CA ALA A 42 -2.76 8.07 -3.37
C ALA A 42 -1.25 7.97 -3.64
N VAL A 43 -0.50 7.29 -2.77
CA VAL A 43 0.95 7.08 -2.94
C VAL A 43 1.24 6.21 -4.16
N ALA A 44 0.51 5.10 -4.33
CA ALA A 44 0.66 4.22 -5.48
C ALA A 44 0.32 4.93 -6.79
N LEU A 45 -0.73 5.77 -6.81
CA LEU A 45 -1.14 6.58 -7.96
C LEU A 45 -0.07 7.64 -8.31
N LEU A 46 0.48 8.31 -7.30
CA LEU A 46 1.57 9.27 -7.50
C LEU A 46 2.81 8.59 -8.09
N ALA A 47 3.22 7.45 -7.52
CA ALA A 47 4.34 6.69 -8.03
C ALA A 47 4.09 6.20 -9.48
N TRP A 48 2.88 5.70 -9.76
CA TRP A 48 2.48 5.30 -11.11
C TRP A 48 2.58 6.44 -12.10
N TRP A 49 2.13 7.63 -11.72
CA TRP A 49 2.21 8.83 -12.54
C TRP A 49 3.64 9.29 -12.78
N LEU A 50 4.51 9.24 -11.77
CA LEU A 50 5.93 9.60 -11.91
C LEU A 50 6.68 8.68 -12.85
N LEU A 51 6.35 7.40 -12.88
CA LEU A 51 6.92 6.42 -13.81
C LEU A 51 6.50 6.62 -15.26
N ARG A 52 5.45 7.44 -15.54
CA ARG A 52 4.84 7.57 -16.87
C ARG A 52 4.80 9.01 -17.39
N PRO A 53 5.94 9.60 -17.70
CA PRO A 53 6.04 11.02 -18.04
C PRO A 53 5.20 11.46 -19.26
N ARG A 54 4.90 10.55 -20.19
CA ARG A 54 4.11 10.86 -21.39
C ARG A 54 2.61 11.00 -21.14
N LYS A 55 2.10 10.52 -19.99
CA LYS A 55 0.65 10.53 -19.63
C LYS A 55 0.36 11.36 -18.39
N ARG A 56 1.20 12.35 -18.09
CA ARG A 56 1.12 13.14 -16.85
C ARG A 56 -0.15 13.98 -16.69
N ILE A 57 -0.90 14.22 -17.76
CA ILE A 57 -2.08 15.10 -17.71
C ILE A 57 -3.26 14.48 -16.93
N TRP A 58 -3.35 13.15 -16.88
CA TRP A 58 -4.49 12.49 -16.24
C TRP A 58 -4.49 12.56 -14.72
N LEU A 59 -3.29 12.57 -14.06
CA LEU A 59 -3.23 12.62 -12.61
C LEU A 59 -3.79 13.93 -12.03
N PRO A 60 -3.38 15.12 -12.52
CA PRO A 60 -3.98 16.37 -12.03
C PRO A 60 -5.50 16.38 -12.17
N LEU A 61 -6.04 15.84 -13.27
CA LEU A 61 -7.49 15.73 -13.47
C LEU A 61 -8.14 14.81 -12.45
N VAL A 62 -7.57 13.63 -12.21
CA VAL A 62 -8.08 12.68 -11.19
C VAL A 62 -8.03 13.30 -9.80
N LEU A 63 -6.91 13.93 -9.44
CA LEU A 63 -6.74 14.58 -8.13
C LEU A 63 -7.70 15.76 -7.97
N LEU A 64 -7.90 16.57 -9.03
CA LEU A 64 -8.84 17.69 -9.02
C LEU A 64 -10.29 17.19 -8.87
N THR A 65 -10.64 16.11 -9.57
CA THR A 65 -11.98 15.51 -9.48
C THR A 65 -12.23 14.94 -8.07
N LEU A 66 -11.25 14.26 -7.49
CA LEU A 66 -11.34 13.72 -6.12
C LEU A 66 -11.42 14.86 -5.09
N ALA A 67 -10.56 15.87 -5.19
CA ALA A 67 -10.56 17.01 -4.30
C ALA A 67 -11.87 17.81 -4.42
N GLY A 68 -12.37 18.01 -5.64
CA GLY A 68 -13.66 18.64 -5.91
C GLY A 68 -14.83 17.84 -5.33
N GLY A 69 -14.83 16.51 -5.52
CA GLY A 69 -15.85 15.62 -4.95
C GLY A 69 -15.87 15.64 -3.42
N VAL A 70 -14.70 15.59 -2.79
CA VAL A 70 -14.56 15.73 -1.33
C VAL A 70 -15.02 17.13 -0.89
N GLY A 71 -14.57 18.20 -1.56
CA GLY A 71 -14.96 19.57 -1.23
C GLY A 71 -16.48 19.79 -1.31
N ILE A 72 -17.12 19.28 -2.36
CA ILE A 72 -18.58 19.33 -2.49
C ILE A 72 -19.24 18.52 -1.36
N SER A 73 -18.74 17.32 -1.04
CA SER A 73 -19.30 16.50 0.04
C SER A 73 -19.23 17.20 1.40
N VAL A 74 -18.14 17.91 1.69
CA VAL A 74 -17.98 18.69 2.94
C VAL A 74 -19.03 19.80 3.03
N VAL A 75 -19.30 20.48 1.92
CA VAL A 75 -20.24 21.63 1.90
C VAL A 75 -21.70 21.18 1.90
N VAL A 76 -22.02 20.13 1.12
CA VAL A 76 -23.42 19.71 0.89
C VAL A 76 -23.89 18.70 1.93
N MET A 77 -22.98 17.85 2.43
CA MET A 77 -23.29 16.76 3.37
C MET A 77 -22.22 16.66 4.46
N PRO A 78 -22.16 17.60 5.42
CA PRO A 78 -21.13 17.61 6.47
C PRO A 78 -21.14 16.33 7.34
N ASP A 79 -22.30 15.68 7.48
CA ASP A 79 -22.44 14.42 8.23
C ASP A 79 -22.14 13.17 7.40
N ASN A 80 -21.62 13.33 6.18
CA ASN A 80 -21.26 12.21 5.31
C ASN A 80 -20.15 11.37 5.96
N PRO A 81 -20.25 10.03 5.95
CA PRO A 81 -19.24 9.14 6.50
C PRO A 81 -17.81 9.38 5.96
N ILE A 82 -17.65 9.82 4.71
CA ILE A 82 -16.36 10.16 4.12
C ILE A 82 -15.75 11.37 4.84
N VAL A 83 -16.53 12.41 5.05
CA VAL A 83 -16.10 13.63 5.74
C VAL A 83 -15.72 13.34 7.19
N GLN A 84 -16.57 12.58 7.90
CA GLN A 84 -16.28 12.17 9.28
C GLN A 84 -14.98 11.37 9.37
N ARG A 85 -14.67 10.53 8.38
CA ARG A 85 -13.41 9.73 8.34
C ARG A 85 -12.16 10.56 8.06
N LEU A 86 -12.26 11.77 7.52
CA LEU A 86 -11.12 12.67 7.36
C LEU A 86 -10.70 13.31 8.69
N GLY A 87 -11.61 13.36 9.67
CA GLY A 87 -11.33 13.86 11.01
C GLY A 87 -10.46 12.95 11.85
N PHE A 88 -9.88 13.52 12.92
CA PHE A 88 -9.15 12.76 13.93
C PHE A 88 -10.15 12.05 14.86
N MET A 89 -10.01 10.74 15.01
CA MET A 89 -10.91 9.92 15.82
C MET A 89 -10.32 9.67 17.22
N PRO A 90 -11.15 9.46 18.26
CA PRO A 90 -10.65 9.19 19.62
C PRO A 90 -9.66 8.04 19.71
N TYR A 91 -9.90 6.95 18.96
CA TYR A 91 -9.00 5.79 18.93
C TYR A 91 -7.64 6.07 18.26
N ASP A 92 -7.47 7.17 17.51
CA ASP A 92 -6.19 7.52 16.92
C ASP A 92 -5.17 7.89 18.02
N LYS A 93 -5.63 8.53 19.11
CA LYS A 93 -4.77 8.85 20.27
C LYS A 93 -4.21 7.58 20.91
N GLU A 94 -5.07 6.58 21.13
CA GLU A 94 -4.68 5.30 21.73
C GLU A 94 -3.64 4.58 20.87
N ARG A 95 -3.82 4.57 19.53
CA ARG A 95 -2.88 3.99 18.59
C ARG A 95 -1.51 4.68 18.64
N PHE A 96 -1.48 6.02 18.62
CA PHE A 96 -0.22 6.76 18.71
C PHE A 96 0.47 6.55 20.06
N PHE A 97 -0.30 6.54 21.16
CA PHE A 97 0.24 6.25 22.48
C PHE A 97 0.89 4.86 22.51
N THR A 98 0.20 3.83 22.06
CA THR A 98 0.75 2.46 22.01
C THR A 98 1.98 2.34 21.12
N GLN A 99 2.04 3.08 20.01
CA GLN A 99 3.25 3.10 19.18
C GLN A 99 4.45 3.73 19.91
N MET A 100 4.23 4.80 20.66
CA MET A 100 5.28 5.42 21.48
C MET A 100 5.71 4.49 22.63
N GLU A 101 4.76 3.82 23.27
CA GLU A 101 5.02 2.81 24.29
C GLU A 101 5.89 1.67 23.72
N ALA A 102 5.51 1.10 22.57
CA ALA A 102 6.29 0.05 21.91
C ALA A 102 7.71 0.51 21.51
N LEU A 103 7.87 1.75 21.05
CA LEU A 103 9.19 2.33 20.76
C LEU A 103 10.05 2.42 22.03
N SER A 104 9.47 2.86 23.15
CA SER A 104 10.19 2.92 24.43
C SER A 104 10.59 1.54 24.93
N LEU A 105 9.72 0.54 24.77
CA LEU A 105 10.01 -0.85 25.10
C LEU A 105 11.12 -1.45 24.22
N ALA A 106 11.20 -1.10 22.94
CA ALA A 106 12.24 -1.57 22.04
C ALA A 106 13.65 -1.09 22.42
N LEU A 107 13.76 0.00 23.20
CA LEU A 107 15.03 0.47 23.76
C LEU A 107 15.51 -0.39 24.93
N THR A 108 14.59 -0.94 25.71
CA THR A 108 14.90 -1.81 26.87
C THR A 108 14.97 -3.29 26.49
N GLN A 109 14.24 -3.69 25.43
CA GLN A 109 14.17 -5.06 24.93
C GLN A 109 14.56 -5.10 23.43
N PRO A 110 15.85 -4.97 23.10
CA PRO A 110 16.31 -4.85 21.72
C PRO A 110 16.06 -6.08 20.85
N LEU A 111 15.83 -7.25 21.45
CA LEU A 111 15.46 -8.50 20.76
C LEU A 111 13.95 -8.72 20.67
N GLY A 112 13.13 -7.77 21.20
CA GLY A 112 11.69 -7.89 21.27
C GLY A 112 11.21 -8.84 22.39
N TYR A 113 9.89 -8.89 22.56
CA TYR A 113 9.26 -9.74 23.58
C TYR A 113 8.97 -11.16 23.10
N GLY A 114 9.05 -11.41 21.83
CA GLY A 114 8.67 -12.66 21.18
C GLY A 114 7.32 -12.58 20.47
N PRO A 115 7.07 -13.45 19.46
CA PRO A 115 5.83 -13.44 18.68
C PRO A 115 4.58 -13.59 19.55
N GLY A 116 3.62 -12.66 19.38
CA GLY A 116 2.35 -12.66 20.10
C GLY A 116 2.41 -12.16 21.54
N LEU A 117 3.59 -11.78 22.06
CA LEU A 117 3.74 -11.33 23.44
C LEU A 117 3.65 -9.80 23.59
N SER A 118 3.74 -9.04 22.52
CA SER A 118 3.64 -7.57 22.56
C SER A 118 2.30 -7.10 23.13
N GLU A 119 1.19 -7.79 22.82
CA GLU A 119 -0.15 -7.45 23.30
C GLU A 119 -0.34 -7.66 24.81
N ILE A 120 0.54 -8.43 25.46
CA ILE A 120 0.53 -8.59 26.93
C ILE A 120 1.18 -7.38 27.61
N HIS A 121 2.14 -6.75 26.93
CA HIS A 121 2.95 -5.66 27.47
C HIS A 121 2.49 -4.27 27.01
N LEU A 122 1.69 -4.19 25.95
CA LEU A 122 1.18 -2.96 25.39
C LEU A 122 -0.28 -2.75 25.75
N SER A 123 -0.67 -1.50 25.93
CA SER A 123 -2.07 -1.13 26.28
C SER A 123 -3.06 -1.45 25.17
N TYR A 124 -2.59 -1.53 23.89
CA TYR A 124 -3.41 -1.76 22.71
C TYR A 124 -2.56 -2.38 21.58
N ALA A 125 -3.19 -2.91 20.52
CA ALA A 125 -2.47 -3.38 19.35
C ALA A 125 -1.73 -2.23 18.64
N THR A 126 -0.51 -2.47 18.16
CA THR A 126 0.37 -1.42 17.59
C THR A 126 -0.19 -0.75 16.34
N HIS A 127 -1.02 -1.45 15.57
CA HIS A 127 -1.56 -0.99 14.28
C HIS A 127 -0.51 -0.33 13.37
N ASN A 128 0.72 -0.85 13.40
CA ASN A 128 1.85 -0.38 12.61
C ASN A 128 2.83 -1.55 12.47
N THR A 129 3.02 -2.02 11.26
CA THR A 129 3.85 -3.21 10.98
C THR A 129 5.30 -3.02 11.45
N TYR A 130 5.86 -1.83 11.29
CA TYR A 130 7.26 -1.57 11.67
C TYR A 130 7.44 -1.59 13.18
N VAL A 131 6.50 -0.97 13.89
CA VAL A 131 6.48 -0.95 15.36
C VAL A 131 6.17 -2.33 15.92
N TRP A 132 5.32 -3.10 15.25
CA TRP A 132 5.07 -4.50 15.58
C TRP A 132 6.35 -5.33 15.53
N PHE A 133 7.15 -5.19 14.45
CA PHE A 133 8.45 -5.87 14.38
C PHE A 133 9.38 -5.49 15.51
N LEU A 134 9.43 -4.21 15.87
CA LEU A 134 10.24 -3.76 16.99
C LEU A 134 9.80 -4.38 18.32
N ALA A 135 8.49 -4.42 18.57
CA ALA A 135 7.96 -4.94 19.83
C ALA A 135 8.12 -6.46 19.95
N GLU A 136 7.89 -7.21 18.87
CA GLU A 136 7.89 -8.67 18.93
C GLU A 136 9.21 -9.32 18.55
N VAL A 137 9.88 -8.81 17.51
CA VAL A 137 11.09 -9.44 16.94
C VAL A 137 12.35 -8.58 17.15
N GLY A 138 12.16 -7.38 17.69
CA GLY A 138 13.23 -6.43 18.00
C GLY A 138 13.83 -5.76 16.75
N TRP A 139 14.96 -5.09 16.97
CA TRP A 139 15.67 -4.35 15.92
C TRP A 139 16.13 -5.24 14.77
N LEU A 140 16.52 -6.48 15.08
CA LEU A 140 16.97 -7.44 14.08
C LEU A 140 15.82 -7.85 13.14
N GLY A 141 14.65 -8.09 13.70
CA GLY A 141 13.44 -8.39 12.91
C GLY A 141 13.02 -7.24 12.00
N LEU A 142 13.01 -6.01 12.55
CA LEU A 142 12.74 -4.82 11.74
C LEU A 142 13.78 -4.65 10.62
N PHE A 143 15.06 -4.84 10.90
CA PHE A 143 16.13 -4.76 9.90
C PHE A 143 15.89 -5.73 8.74
N PHE A 144 15.63 -7.00 9.01
CA PHE A 144 15.36 -7.98 7.96
C PHE A 144 14.07 -7.70 7.20
N TRP A 145 13.03 -7.22 7.89
CA TRP A 145 11.81 -6.79 7.23
C TRP A 145 12.04 -5.64 6.25
N LEU A 146 12.75 -4.60 6.69
CA LEU A 146 13.11 -3.46 5.84
C LEU A 146 14.02 -3.88 4.68
N LEU A 147 14.90 -4.85 4.90
CA LEU A 147 15.76 -5.40 3.84
C LEU A 147 14.92 -6.13 2.78
N ILE A 148 13.99 -7.00 3.17
CA ILE A 148 13.10 -7.71 2.25
C ILE A 148 12.21 -6.72 1.48
N LEU A 149 11.57 -5.80 2.17
CA LEU A 149 10.69 -4.82 1.56
C LEU A 149 11.47 -3.86 0.63
N GLY A 150 12.59 -3.32 1.12
CA GLY A 150 13.44 -2.39 0.38
C GLY A 150 14.06 -3.01 -0.87
N THR A 151 14.63 -4.23 -0.76
CA THR A 151 15.18 -4.93 -1.93
C THR A 151 14.09 -5.28 -2.93
N SER A 152 12.89 -5.65 -2.48
CA SER A 152 11.74 -5.93 -3.37
C SER A 152 11.27 -4.67 -4.10
N LEU A 153 11.23 -3.52 -3.41
CA LEU A 153 10.92 -2.22 -4.02
C LEU A 153 11.97 -1.81 -5.06
N ILE A 154 13.25 -1.87 -4.68
CA ILE A 154 14.36 -1.50 -5.58
C ILE A 154 14.37 -2.42 -6.81
N TRP A 155 14.22 -3.73 -6.61
CA TRP A 155 14.22 -4.70 -7.70
C TRP A 155 13.05 -4.51 -8.65
N SER A 156 11.83 -4.34 -8.13
CA SER A 156 10.65 -4.11 -8.96
C SER A 156 10.73 -2.79 -9.73
N LEU A 157 11.25 -1.72 -9.12
CA LEU A 157 11.50 -0.45 -9.79
C LEU A 157 12.54 -0.59 -10.92
N TYR A 158 13.67 -1.23 -10.62
CA TYR A 158 14.73 -1.48 -11.59
C TYR A 158 14.22 -2.26 -12.81
N GLN A 159 13.50 -3.35 -12.59
CA GLN A 159 12.93 -4.16 -13.66
C GLN A 159 11.84 -3.41 -14.43
N GLY A 160 11.03 -2.60 -13.76
CA GLY A 160 10.03 -1.74 -14.40
C GLY A 160 10.68 -0.74 -15.35
N LEU A 161 11.68 0.00 -14.88
CA LEU A 161 12.36 1.05 -15.65
C LEU A 161 13.26 0.50 -16.74
N LYS A 162 14.10 -0.50 -16.43
CA LYS A 162 15.12 -1.00 -17.37
C LYS A 162 14.54 -1.95 -18.41
N GLN A 163 13.64 -2.84 -18.02
CA GLN A 163 13.02 -3.82 -18.93
C GLN A 163 11.66 -3.37 -19.45
N GLN A 164 11.22 -2.17 -19.10
CA GLN A 164 9.88 -1.63 -19.43
C GLN A 164 8.75 -2.62 -19.12
N SER A 165 8.92 -3.37 -18.04
CA SER A 165 7.98 -4.39 -17.61
C SER A 165 6.83 -3.78 -16.82
N PHE A 166 5.69 -3.62 -17.46
CA PHE A 166 4.49 -3.09 -16.78
C PHE A 166 4.09 -3.90 -15.54
N ARG A 167 4.42 -5.20 -15.49
CA ARG A 167 4.14 -6.04 -14.31
C ARG A 167 4.93 -5.58 -13.10
N HIS A 168 6.24 -5.34 -13.29
CA HIS A 168 7.12 -4.87 -12.22
C HIS A 168 6.79 -3.43 -11.79
N GLU A 169 6.33 -2.58 -12.70
CA GLU A 169 5.79 -1.27 -12.34
C GLU A 169 4.55 -1.40 -11.42
N VAL A 170 3.61 -2.30 -11.77
CA VAL A 170 2.45 -2.59 -10.92
C VAL A 170 2.87 -3.13 -9.55
N TYR A 171 3.86 -4.04 -9.50
CA TYR A 171 4.37 -4.58 -8.24
C TYR A 171 5.01 -3.48 -7.39
N PHE A 172 5.85 -2.64 -8.00
CA PHE A 172 6.49 -1.52 -7.31
C PHE A 172 5.48 -0.57 -6.68
N VAL A 173 4.53 -0.03 -7.45
CA VAL A 173 3.57 0.93 -6.91
C VAL A 173 2.65 0.32 -5.87
N SER A 174 2.29 -0.95 -6.04
CA SER A 174 1.47 -1.68 -5.08
C SER A 174 2.20 -1.91 -3.76
N LEU A 175 3.47 -2.35 -3.81
CA LEU A 175 4.31 -2.54 -2.62
C LEU A 175 4.61 -1.22 -1.93
N LEU A 176 4.86 -0.15 -2.69
CA LEU A 176 5.10 1.18 -2.12
C LEU A 176 3.86 1.69 -1.38
N GLY A 177 2.67 1.51 -1.96
CA GLY A 177 1.42 1.85 -1.30
C GLY A 177 1.20 1.05 -0.01
N ILE A 178 1.45 -0.28 -0.04
CA ILE A 178 1.36 -1.13 1.16
C ILE A 178 2.41 -0.71 2.21
N ALA A 179 3.63 -0.37 1.80
CA ALA A 179 4.67 0.09 2.73
C ALA A 179 4.23 1.35 3.50
N VAL A 180 3.55 2.28 2.84
CA VAL A 180 2.98 3.47 3.50
C VAL A 180 1.79 3.11 4.38
N GLU A 181 0.89 2.25 3.91
CA GLU A 181 -0.25 1.79 4.71
C GLU A 181 0.20 1.03 5.96
N SER A 182 1.33 0.32 5.89
CA SER A 182 1.96 -0.38 7.03
C SER A 182 2.36 0.53 8.20
N LEU A 183 2.42 1.85 7.99
CA LEU A 183 2.63 2.84 9.06
C LEU A 183 1.40 3.03 9.96
N VAL A 184 0.21 2.65 9.49
CA VAL A 184 -1.06 2.89 10.18
C VAL A 184 -1.89 1.63 10.41
N ILE A 185 -1.43 0.48 9.91
CA ILE A 185 -2.06 -0.82 10.13
C ILE A 185 -1.01 -1.93 10.09
N ASP A 186 -1.27 -3.05 10.75
CA ASP A 186 -0.49 -4.27 10.57
C ASP A 186 -0.91 -4.98 9.28
N THR A 187 0.02 -5.01 8.31
CA THR A 187 -0.18 -5.60 6.99
C THR A 187 0.35 -7.02 6.85
N LEU A 188 0.99 -7.57 7.88
CA LEU A 188 1.58 -8.93 7.84
C LEU A 188 0.53 -10.03 7.65
N HIS A 189 -0.70 -9.80 8.09
CA HIS A 189 -1.83 -10.71 7.91
C HIS A 189 -2.38 -10.71 6.48
N TRP A 190 -1.94 -9.80 5.63
CA TRP A 190 -2.46 -9.64 4.29
C TRP A 190 -1.82 -10.62 3.32
N ARG A 191 -2.57 -11.62 2.91
CA ARG A 191 -2.10 -12.64 1.95
C ARG A 191 -1.58 -12.04 0.65
N HIS A 192 -2.15 -10.93 0.18
CA HIS A 192 -1.72 -10.27 -1.06
C HIS A 192 -0.36 -9.56 -0.93
N LEU A 193 0.09 -9.17 0.28
CA LEU A 193 1.45 -8.68 0.49
C LEU A 193 2.48 -9.77 0.17
N TRP A 194 2.29 -10.96 0.75
CA TRP A 194 3.18 -12.11 0.54
C TRP A 194 3.16 -12.59 -0.92
N LEU A 195 1.96 -12.59 -1.55
CA LEU A 195 1.84 -12.88 -2.96
C LEU A 195 2.62 -11.88 -3.83
N LEU A 196 2.52 -10.58 -3.55
CA LEU A 196 3.27 -9.55 -4.28
C LEU A 196 4.78 -9.71 -4.10
N LEU A 197 5.25 -9.91 -2.87
CA LEU A 197 6.66 -10.20 -2.59
C LEU A 197 7.14 -11.41 -3.40
N GLY A 198 6.37 -12.51 -3.41
CA GLY A 198 6.67 -13.68 -4.22
C GLY A 198 6.72 -13.39 -5.72
N LEU A 199 5.75 -12.62 -6.24
CA LEU A 199 5.68 -12.26 -7.66
C LEU A 199 6.84 -11.36 -8.12
N VAL A 200 7.33 -10.47 -7.26
CA VAL A 200 8.51 -9.63 -7.56
C VAL A 200 9.74 -10.48 -7.86
N TRP A 201 9.92 -11.58 -7.14
CA TRP A 201 11.08 -12.47 -7.26
C TRP A 201 10.85 -13.67 -8.18
N ALA A 202 9.61 -13.90 -8.63
CA ALA A 202 9.29 -14.99 -9.55
C ALA A 202 10.02 -14.82 -10.88
N ARG A 203 10.72 -15.87 -11.33
CA ARG A 203 11.26 -15.93 -12.68
C ARG A 203 10.09 -16.12 -13.65
N HIS A 204 9.88 -15.15 -14.51
CA HIS A 204 8.91 -15.31 -15.58
C HIS A 204 9.53 -16.21 -16.65
N ALA A 205 8.95 -17.38 -16.88
CA ALA A 205 9.35 -18.24 -17.98
C ALA A 205 9.27 -17.44 -19.31
N PRO A 206 10.26 -17.58 -20.20
CA PRO A 206 10.14 -17.01 -21.54
C PRO A 206 8.87 -17.57 -22.20
N PRO A 207 8.21 -16.80 -23.08
CA PRO A 207 7.08 -17.30 -23.85
C PRO A 207 7.51 -18.58 -24.56
N LEU A 208 6.68 -19.63 -24.48
CA LEU A 208 6.93 -20.87 -25.21
C LEU A 208 7.14 -20.53 -26.69
N PRO A 209 8.14 -21.12 -27.34
CA PRO A 209 8.35 -20.91 -28.78
C PRO A 209 7.03 -21.28 -29.49
N HIS A 210 6.52 -20.37 -30.32
CA HIS A 210 5.38 -20.66 -31.16
C HIS A 210 5.78 -21.81 -32.10
N HIS A 211 5.24 -23.01 -31.86
CA HIS A 211 5.28 -24.04 -32.86
C HIS A 211 4.42 -23.56 -34.04
N PRO A 212 4.99 -23.33 -35.23
CA PRO A 212 4.21 -23.06 -36.41
C PRO A 212 3.33 -24.31 -36.67
N ARG A 213 2.04 -24.12 -36.76
CA ARG A 213 1.09 -25.13 -37.23
C ARG A 213 1.19 -25.27 -38.73
#